data_0925942da8025e3503b7520eb95e9471
#
_entry.id   0925942da8025e3503b7520eb95e9471
#
_cell.length_a   1.000
_cell.length_b   1.000
_cell.length_c   1.000
_cell.angle_alpha   90.00
_cell.angle_beta   90.00
_cell.angle_gamma   90.00
#
_symmetry.space_group_name_H-M   'P 1'
#
loop_
_entity.id
_entity.type
_entity.pdbx_description
1 polymer ?
#
loop_
_entity_poly.entity_id
_entity_poly.type
_entity_poly.pdbx_seq_one_letter_code
_entity_poly.pdbx_strand_id
1 'polypeptide(L)'
;LHAFFQILFGTAFILFSIYGIATVKRHVTKIHVTDQAVSLQGLGSATVNWFEISGLKLSYFSTSRDGSDGWMQLSLTGDRQNIKIDSRLNGFQTIARLALNSAEANHLTLDPATIDNLVALGVPSKVMSLSNVTGEGALA
;
A
#
# COMPACT_ATOMS: atom_id res chain seq x y z
N LEU A 1 42.86 -22.35 -11.36
CA LEU A 1 42.76 -20.89 -11.11
C LEU A 1 41.73 -20.24 -12.04
N HIS A 2 41.72 -20.58 -13.31
CA HIS A 2 40.74 -20.03 -14.27
C HIS A 2 39.30 -20.41 -13.92
N ALA A 3 39.05 -21.64 -13.50
CA ALA A 3 37.72 -22.10 -13.11
C ALA A 3 37.19 -21.34 -11.86
N PHE A 4 38.07 -21.05 -10.92
CA PHE A 4 37.70 -20.28 -9.72
C PHE A 4 37.23 -18.86 -10.08
N PHE A 5 37.97 -18.18 -10.92
CA PHE A 5 37.57 -16.83 -11.38
C PHE A 5 36.29 -16.83 -12.20
N GLN A 6 36.09 -17.85 -13.05
CA GLN A 6 34.84 -17.97 -13.83
C GLN A 6 33.63 -18.18 -12.93
N ILE A 7 33.73 -19.01 -11.91
CA ILE A 7 32.65 -19.23 -10.93
C ILE A 7 32.39 -17.95 -10.12
N LEU A 8 33.44 -17.28 -9.67
CA LEU A 8 33.31 -16.04 -8.90
C LEU A 8 32.64 -14.94 -9.72
N PHE A 9 33.11 -14.69 -10.94
CA PHE A 9 32.49 -13.68 -11.82
C PHE A 9 31.08 -14.05 -12.27
N GLY A 10 30.84 -15.33 -12.54
CA GLY A 10 29.50 -15.82 -12.88
C GLY A 10 28.49 -15.61 -11.74
N THR A 11 28.89 -15.91 -10.51
CA THR A 11 28.05 -15.70 -9.32
C THR A 11 27.80 -14.22 -9.08
N ALA A 12 28.81 -13.38 -9.18
CA ALA A 12 28.69 -11.93 -9.03
C ALA A 12 27.74 -11.36 -10.10
N PHE A 13 27.86 -11.80 -11.35
CA PHE A 13 27.01 -11.37 -12.44
C PHE A 13 25.52 -11.72 -12.20
N ILE A 14 25.25 -12.94 -11.72
CA ILE A 14 23.88 -13.38 -11.38
C ILE A 14 23.30 -12.51 -10.26
N LEU A 15 24.06 -12.26 -9.20
CA LEU A 15 23.62 -11.43 -8.08
C LEU A 15 23.34 -9.99 -8.52
N PHE A 16 24.21 -9.41 -9.35
CA PHE A 16 24.02 -8.09 -9.90
C PHE A 16 22.79 -8.01 -10.81
N SER A 17 22.54 -9.05 -11.61
CA SER A 17 21.38 -9.12 -12.48
C SER A 17 20.08 -9.17 -11.67
N ILE A 18 20.04 -9.98 -10.62
CA ILE A 18 18.87 -10.06 -9.71
C ILE A 18 18.63 -8.71 -9.03
N TYR A 19 19.66 -8.07 -8.54
CA TYR A 19 19.57 -6.76 -7.91
C TYR A 19 19.10 -5.68 -8.91
N GLY A 20 19.65 -5.68 -10.11
CA GLY A 20 19.27 -4.77 -11.18
C GLY A 20 17.81 -4.90 -11.58
N ILE A 21 17.33 -6.14 -11.74
CA ILE A 21 15.91 -6.41 -12.05
C ILE A 21 14.99 -5.91 -10.92
N ALA A 22 15.36 -6.16 -9.66
CA ALA A 22 14.59 -5.70 -8.51
C ALA A 22 14.54 -4.16 -8.44
N THR A 23 15.63 -3.49 -8.77
CA THR A 23 15.72 -2.02 -8.80
C THR A 23 14.87 -1.43 -9.92
N VAL A 24 14.94 -2.01 -11.12
CA VAL A 24 14.14 -1.58 -12.28
C VAL A 24 12.65 -1.74 -11.99
N LYS A 25 12.23 -2.83 -11.35
CA LYS A 25 10.83 -3.02 -10.93
C LYS A 25 10.31 -1.87 -10.10
N ARG A 26 11.09 -1.35 -9.17
CA ARG A 26 10.70 -0.21 -8.33
C ARG A 26 10.49 1.08 -9.12
N HIS A 27 11.31 1.33 -10.12
CA HIS A 27 11.29 2.59 -10.87
C HIS A 27 10.29 2.61 -12.03
N VAL A 28 9.90 1.43 -12.52
CA VAL A 28 9.00 1.31 -13.69
C VAL A 28 7.54 1.15 -13.28
N THR A 29 7.27 0.84 -12.02
CA THR A 29 5.88 0.67 -11.56
C THR A 29 5.16 2.01 -11.53
N LYS A 30 4.15 2.14 -12.37
CA LYS A 30 3.23 3.29 -12.39
C LYS A 30 1.89 2.87 -11.82
N ILE A 31 1.28 3.79 -11.09
CA ILE A 31 -0.06 3.58 -10.55
C ILE A 31 -1.03 4.45 -11.34
N HIS A 32 -2.05 3.82 -11.87
CA HIS A 32 -3.17 4.49 -12.52
C HIS A 32 -4.41 4.35 -11.64
N VAL A 33 -5.00 5.49 -11.31
CA VAL A 33 -6.22 5.57 -10.51
C VAL A 33 -7.31 6.15 -11.37
N THR A 34 -8.43 5.46 -11.43
CA THR A 34 -9.65 5.91 -12.09
C THR A 34 -10.81 5.88 -11.10
N ASP A 35 -11.96 6.39 -11.49
CA ASP A 35 -13.18 6.32 -10.68
C ASP A 35 -13.67 4.88 -10.45
N GLN A 36 -13.21 3.93 -11.26
CA GLN A 36 -13.66 2.55 -11.22
C GLN A 36 -12.64 1.59 -10.61
N ALA A 37 -11.35 1.87 -10.76
CA ALA A 37 -10.30 0.94 -10.39
C ALA A 37 -8.98 1.62 -10.08
N VAL A 38 -8.13 0.91 -9.35
CA VAL A 38 -6.72 1.21 -9.20
C VAL A 38 -5.91 0.12 -9.87
N SER A 39 -4.93 0.49 -10.69
CA SER A 39 -4.07 -0.45 -11.39
C SER A 39 -2.60 -0.11 -11.20
N LEU A 40 -1.81 -1.17 -11.02
CA LEU A 40 -0.36 -1.13 -11.08
C LEU A 40 0.09 -1.55 -12.47
N GLN A 41 0.89 -0.74 -13.12
CA GLN A 41 1.51 -1.06 -14.41
C GLN A 41 3.03 -1.08 -14.25
N GLY A 42 3.66 -2.14 -14.75
CA GLY A 42 5.11 -2.34 -14.66
C GLY A 42 5.49 -3.74 -15.12
N LEU A 43 6.51 -4.33 -14.49
CA LEU A 43 6.93 -5.72 -14.74
C LEU A 43 5.94 -6.77 -14.16
N GLY A 44 4.81 -6.36 -13.70
CA GLY A 44 3.65 -7.14 -13.29
C GLY A 44 2.50 -6.17 -13.21
N SER A 45 1.39 -6.47 -13.88
CA SER A 45 0.19 -5.65 -13.82
C SER A 45 -0.81 -6.27 -12.85
N ALA A 46 -1.40 -5.43 -12.00
CA ALA A 46 -2.48 -5.82 -11.13
C ALA A 46 -3.53 -4.70 -11.15
N THR A 47 -4.79 -5.07 -11.23
CA THR A 47 -5.93 -4.14 -11.23
C THR A 47 -6.94 -4.60 -10.20
N VAL A 48 -7.39 -3.68 -9.35
CA VAL A 48 -8.46 -3.93 -8.39
C VAL A 48 -9.54 -2.88 -8.61
N ASN A 49 -10.76 -3.34 -8.89
CA ASN A 49 -11.92 -2.48 -8.98
C ASN A 49 -12.38 -2.06 -7.58
N TRP A 50 -12.77 -0.81 -7.43
CA TRP A 50 -13.20 -0.29 -6.13
C TRP A 50 -14.39 -1.04 -5.54
N PHE A 51 -15.32 -1.48 -6.37
CA PHE A 51 -16.50 -2.25 -5.94
C PHE A 51 -16.19 -3.71 -5.59
N GLU A 52 -15.04 -4.24 -5.99
CA GLU A 52 -14.59 -5.60 -5.73
C GLU A 52 -13.66 -5.72 -4.51
N ILE A 53 -13.37 -4.61 -3.84
CA ILE A 53 -12.51 -4.63 -2.67
C ILE A 53 -13.19 -5.41 -1.54
N SER A 54 -12.52 -6.47 -1.10
CA SER A 54 -12.94 -7.31 0.02
C SER A 54 -12.10 -7.11 1.28
N GLY A 55 -10.97 -6.41 1.16
CA GLY A 55 -10.09 -6.11 2.29
C GLY A 55 -9.29 -4.84 2.07
N LEU A 56 -9.17 -4.05 3.14
CA LEU A 56 -8.34 -2.85 3.22
C LEU A 56 -7.50 -2.92 4.48
N LYS A 57 -6.20 -2.79 4.32
CA LYS A 57 -5.27 -2.74 5.45
C LYS A 57 -4.23 -1.64 5.22
N LEU A 58 -4.06 -0.78 6.21
CA LEU A 58 -3.00 0.22 6.23
C LEU A 58 -2.04 -0.11 7.37
N SER A 59 -0.82 -0.50 7.03
CA SER A 59 0.22 -0.89 7.97
C SER A 59 1.32 0.16 8.03
N TYR A 60 1.84 0.39 9.23
CA TYR A 60 3.00 1.25 9.44
C TYR A 60 4.25 0.38 9.65
N PHE A 61 5.31 0.73 8.95
CA PHE A 61 6.60 0.08 9.06
C PHE A 61 7.67 1.09 9.44
N SER A 62 8.49 0.74 10.40
CA SER A 62 9.70 1.47 10.72
C SER A 62 10.81 0.48 11.00
N THR A 63 12.02 0.84 10.63
CA THR A 63 13.22 0.08 11.03
C THR A 63 13.93 0.84 12.13
N SER A 64 14.69 0.12 12.97
CA SER A 64 15.48 0.76 14.02
C SER A 64 16.58 1.70 13.48
N ARG A 65 16.89 1.59 12.18
CA ARG A 65 17.79 2.50 11.46
C ARG A 65 17.14 3.79 11.03
N ASP A 66 15.85 3.75 10.70
CA ASP A 66 15.13 4.89 10.16
C ASP A 66 14.53 5.77 11.26
N GLY A 67 14.56 5.33 12.51
CA GLY A 67 14.05 6.07 13.65
C GLY A 67 12.59 6.46 13.48
N SER A 68 12.32 7.77 13.38
CA SER A 68 10.99 8.33 13.17
C SER A 68 10.51 8.32 11.72
N ASP A 69 11.37 7.96 10.75
CA ASP A 69 11.11 8.04 9.32
C ASP A 69 10.52 6.74 8.76
N GLY A 70 9.53 6.18 9.44
CA GLY A 70 8.80 5.03 8.95
C GLY A 70 7.93 5.34 7.72
N TRP A 71 7.36 4.32 7.13
CA TRP A 71 6.45 4.45 6.01
C TRP A 71 5.19 3.61 6.22
N MET A 72 4.15 3.98 5.52
CA MET A 72 2.91 3.21 5.51
C MET A 72 2.79 2.41 4.22
N GLN A 73 2.11 1.28 4.29
CA GLN A 73 1.79 0.45 3.14
C GLN A 73 0.30 0.16 3.15
N LEU A 74 -0.36 0.54 2.07
CA LEU A 74 -1.77 0.25 1.82
C LEU A 74 -1.87 -1.08 1.08
N SER A 75 -2.59 -2.03 1.65
CA SER A 75 -2.90 -3.32 1.02
C SER A 75 -4.37 -3.37 0.67
N LEU A 76 -4.66 -3.54 -0.60
CA LEU A 76 -6.00 -3.70 -1.14
C LEU A 76 -6.19 -5.13 -1.61
N THR A 77 -7.20 -5.80 -1.10
CA THR A 77 -7.57 -7.16 -1.51
C THR A 77 -8.79 -7.07 -2.41
N GLY A 78 -8.64 -7.52 -3.64
CA GLY A 78 -9.74 -7.69 -4.59
C GLY A 78 -10.07 -9.17 -4.78
N ASP A 79 -11.01 -9.47 -5.67
CA ASP A 79 -11.48 -10.85 -5.89
C ASP A 79 -10.37 -11.78 -6.41
N ARG A 80 -9.50 -11.28 -7.26
CA ARG A 80 -8.46 -12.06 -7.93
C ARG A 80 -7.05 -11.58 -7.68
N GLN A 81 -6.89 -10.34 -7.28
CA GLN A 81 -5.59 -9.69 -7.16
C GLN A 81 -5.50 -8.85 -5.91
N ASN A 82 -4.30 -8.78 -5.37
CA ASN A 82 -3.96 -7.92 -4.26
C ASN A 82 -2.97 -6.86 -4.73
N ILE A 83 -3.15 -5.64 -4.27
CA ILE A 83 -2.27 -4.52 -4.57
C ILE A 83 -1.69 -3.98 -3.26
N LYS A 84 -0.39 -3.71 -3.28
CA LYS A 84 0.31 -3.04 -2.18
C LYS A 84 0.90 -1.73 -2.68
N ILE A 85 0.61 -0.65 -1.99
CA ILE A 85 1.03 0.71 -2.35
C ILE A 85 1.79 1.31 -1.18
N ASP A 86 2.96 1.86 -1.46
CA ASP A 86 3.83 2.49 -0.47
C ASP A 86 3.47 3.98 -0.31
N SER A 87 3.49 4.49 0.91
CA SER A 87 3.16 5.88 1.24
C SER A 87 4.14 6.91 0.66
N ARG A 88 5.29 6.48 0.19
CA ARG A 88 6.25 7.35 -0.50
C ARG A 88 5.82 7.73 -1.92
N LEU A 89 4.76 7.10 -2.42
CA LEU A 89 4.19 7.43 -3.72
C LEU A 89 3.43 8.76 -3.66
N ASN A 90 3.62 9.61 -4.68
CA ASN A 90 2.84 10.83 -4.83
C ASN A 90 1.35 10.51 -4.99
N GLY A 91 0.49 11.20 -4.24
CA GLY A 91 -0.95 10.97 -4.26
C GLY A 91 -1.42 9.80 -3.39
N PHE A 92 -0.57 9.24 -2.55
CA PHE A 92 -0.91 8.14 -1.66
C PHE A 92 -2.13 8.45 -0.77
N GLN A 93 -2.20 9.66 -0.22
CA GLN A 93 -3.34 10.07 0.62
C GLN A 93 -4.67 10.07 -0.15
N THR A 94 -4.65 10.50 -1.39
CA THR A 94 -5.84 10.45 -2.27
C THR A 94 -6.28 9.02 -2.54
N ILE A 95 -5.33 8.14 -2.83
CA ILE A 95 -5.58 6.70 -3.04
C ILE A 95 -6.16 6.07 -1.78
N ALA A 96 -5.58 6.36 -0.61
CA ALA A 96 -6.06 5.86 0.67
C ALA A 96 -7.50 6.32 0.96
N ARG A 97 -7.84 7.56 0.61
CA ARG A 97 -9.20 8.10 0.75
C ARG A 97 -10.20 7.38 -0.16
N LEU A 98 -9.84 7.17 -1.43
CA LEU A 98 -10.68 6.43 -2.37
C LEU A 98 -10.87 4.99 -1.93
N ALA A 99 -9.80 4.35 -1.43
CA ALA A 99 -9.86 3.00 -0.90
C ALA A 99 -10.77 2.91 0.33
N LEU A 100 -10.68 3.88 1.25
CA LEU A 100 -11.57 3.94 2.42
C LEU A 100 -13.02 4.14 2.03
N ASN A 101 -13.31 5.04 1.11
CA ASN A 101 -14.67 5.26 0.61
C ASN A 101 -15.25 3.98 0.01
N SER A 102 -14.44 3.22 -0.71
CA SER A 102 -14.84 1.94 -1.29
C SER A 102 -15.07 0.88 -0.24
N ALA A 103 -14.20 0.81 0.78
CA ALA A 103 -14.35 -0.10 1.91
C ALA A 103 -15.66 0.18 2.68
N GLU A 104 -15.97 1.45 2.91
CA GLU A 104 -17.22 1.87 3.57
C GLU A 104 -18.46 1.52 2.69
N ALA A 105 -18.38 1.77 1.40
CA ALA A 105 -19.46 1.42 0.46
C ALA A 105 -19.70 -0.11 0.37
N ASN A 106 -18.63 -0.89 0.50
CA ASN A 106 -18.68 -2.35 0.49
C ASN A 106 -18.94 -2.96 1.88
N HIS A 107 -19.17 -2.14 2.90
CA HIS A 107 -19.43 -2.55 4.28
C HIS A 107 -18.31 -3.40 4.88
N LEU A 108 -17.06 -3.09 4.57
CA LEU A 108 -15.90 -3.79 5.11
C LEU A 108 -15.64 -3.40 6.56
N THR A 109 -15.28 -4.38 7.37
CA THR A 109 -14.80 -4.16 8.73
C THR A 109 -13.29 -3.95 8.71
N LEU A 110 -12.83 -2.82 9.24
CA LEU A 110 -11.41 -2.50 9.33
C LEU A 110 -10.87 -2.85 10.73
N ASP A 111 -9.65 -3.34 10.77
CA ASP A 111 -8.97 -3.57 12.05
C ASP A 111 -8.59 -2.24 12.73
N PRO A 112 -8.51 -2.19 14.07
CA PRO A 112 -8.20 -0.96 14.80
C PRO A 112 -6.90 -0.29 14.35
N ALA A 113 -5.85 -1.07 14.08
CA ALA A 113 -4.57 -0.53 13.61
C ALA A 113 -4.70 0.18 12.26
N THR A 114 -5.49 -0.33 11.35
CA THR A 114 -5.79 0.31 10.06
C THR A 114 -6.53 1.64 10.26
N ILE A 115 -7.51 1.67 11.16
CA ILE A 115 -8.25 2.88 11.50
C ILE A 115 -7.32 3.95 12.08
N ASP A 116 -6.49 3.58 13.04
CA ASP A 116 -5.52 4.50 13.66
C ASP A 116 -4.53 5.06 12.65
N ASN A 117 -4.04 4.23 11.75
CA ASN A 117 -3.12 4.64 10.70
C ASN A 117 -3.79 5.56 9.67
N LEU A 118 -5.05 5.34 9.33
CA LEU A 118 -5.83 6.23 8.46
C LEU A 118 -6.01 7.61 9.10
N VAL A 119 -6.32 7.65 10.39
CA VAL A 119 -6.41 8.91 11.14
C VAL A 119 -5.08 9.65 11.15
N ALA A 120 -3.99 8.94 11.42
CA ALA A 120 -2.63 9.51 11.39
C ALA A 120 -2.25 10.05 10.00
N LEU A 121 -2.75 9.43 8.94
CA LEU A 121 -2.57 9.88 7.55
C LEU A 121 -3.43 11.11 7.20
N GLY A 122 -4.40 11.47 8.03
CA GLY A 122 -5.37 12.54 7.76
C GLY A 122 -6.57 12.10 6.93
N VAL A 123 -6.92 10.81 6.96
CA VAL A 123 -8.05 10.22 6.25
C VAL A 123 -8.95 9.50 7.26
N PRO A 124 -9.72 10.23 8.08
CA PRO A 124 -10.62 9.61 9.04
C PRO A 124 -11.81 8.95 8.35
N SER A 125 -12.27 7.82 8.89
CA SER A 125 -13.47 7.17 8.41
C SER A 125 -14.73 7.96 8.83
N LYS A 126 -15.79 7.86 8.03
CA LYS A 126 -17.10 8.48 8.36
C LYS A 126 -17.70 7.93 9.65
N VAL A 127 -17.50 6.65 9.91
CA VAL A 127 -17.96 6.00 11.15
C VAL A 127 -17.35 6.68 12.38
N MET A 128 -16.09 7.05 12.31
CA MET A 128 -15.38 7.69 13.40
C MET A 128 -15.85 9.14 13.61
N SER A 129 -16.18 9.86 12.54
CA SER A 129 -16.73 11.21 12.65
C SER A 129 -18.12 11.22 13.28
N LEU A 130 -18.94 10.21 12.99
CA LEU A 130 -20.27 10.06 13.58
C LEU A 130 -20.21 9.70 15.08
N SER A 131 -19.27 8.86 15.49
CA SER A 131 -19.09 8.50 16.89
C SER A 131 -18.67 9.69 17.76
N ASN A 132 -17.85 10.57 17.22
CA ASN A 132 -17.42 11.80 17.91
C ASN A 132 -18.58 12.80 18.06
N VAL A 133 -19.41 12.93 17.05
CA VAL A 133 -20.62 13.80 17.11
C VAL A 133 -21.64 13.27 18.10
N THR A 134 -21.82 11.96 18.17
CA THR A 134 -22.76 11.34 19.12
C THR A 134 -22.23 11.42 20.56
N GLY A 135 -20.93 11.33 20.77
CA GLY A 135 -20.30 11.47 22.08
C GLY A 135 -20.41 12.87 22.68
N GLU A 136 -20.33 13.90 21.83
CA GLU A 136 -20.51 15.30 22.26
C GLU A 136 -21.96 15.63 22.60
N GLY A 137 -22.90 15.06 21.90
CA GLY A 137 -24.32 15.21 22.18
C GLY A 137 -24.81 14.49 23.45
N ALA A 138 -24.08 13.48 23.90
CA ALA A 138 -24.44 12.72 25.11
C ALA A 138 -23.98 13.40 26.40
N LEU A 139 -23.10 14.41 26.35
CA LEU A 139 -22.61 15.19 27.49
C LEU A 139 -23.37 16.50 27.71
N ALA A 140 -24.27 16.79 26.84
CA ALA A 140 -25.19 17.93 26.94
C ALA A 140 -26.56 17.48 27.50
#